data_33e3b8f195dfa5e2a131159bde918a7c
#
_entry.id   33e3b8f195dfa5e2a131159bde918a7c
#
_cell.length_a   1.000
_cell.length_b   1.000
_cell.length_c   1.000
_cell.angle_alpha   90.00
_cell.angle_beta   90.00
_cell.angle_gamma   90.00
#
_symmetry.space_group_name_H-M   'P 1'
#
loop_
_entity.id
_entity.type
_entity.pdbx_description
1 polymer ?
#
loop_
_entity_poly.entity_id
_entity_poly.type
_entity_poly.pdbx_seq_one_letter_code
_entity_poly.pdbx_strand_id
1 'polypeptide(L)'
;MKNSERRKKNEAYLEFAQAYLERTQIQSTVNLAETESTPEDAQMAVQNTGGYNVKTELLVENDYVLVGSSSVIGRRQSQQDSVTIPCDTQLLLEEHPKFLCVLSDGMGGLRGGEQASACATQTLFDDYYRIMWRHCTHSYLDFFRAEAEKINTLVRGLKDENGAPLQAGATLIAAAVDGEELHFLNIGDSRIYLVRDGKMLQLTHDQNYLTRLMEKVRSGEITEQEALSHPKREALISYCGIRELSMVEINLQPLQLKSGDVIVLCSDGLYRLLSRQEMIDVLQETAEDMNLAAFKLTAAATDKNFRGQDNTSVILIKIK
;
A
#
# COMPACT_ATOMS: atom_id res chain seq x y z
N MET A 1 16.71 16.61 22.33
CA MET A 1 15.36 16.15 22.74
C MET A 1 14.71 15.24 21.69
N LYS A 2 14.60 15.64 20.39
CA LYS A 2 13.96 14.83 19.33
C LYS A 2 14.51 13.39 19.16
N ASN A 3 15.82 13.16 19.28
CA ASN A 3 16.41 11.82 19.13
C ASN A 3 16.08 10.84 20.29
N SER A 4 15.88 11.34 21.51
CA SER A 4 15.53 10.47 22.65
C SER A 4 14.05 10.03 22.61
N GLU A 5 13.17 10.86 22.08
CA GLU A 5 11.75 10.52 21.89
C GLU A 5 11.57 9.53 20.75
N ARG A 6 12.28 9.72 19.63
CA ARG A 6 12.31 8.77 18.51
C ARG A 6 12.78 7.38 18.95
N ARG A 7 13.86 7.35 19.78
CA ARG A 7 14.37 6.09 20.34
C ARG A 7 13.33 5.39 21.22
N LYS A 8 12.62 6.14 22.09
CA LYS A 8 11.55 5.58 22.93
C LYS A 8 10.37 5.06 22.12
N LYS A 9 9.98 5.75 21.04
CA LYS A 9 8.90 5.28 20.13
C LYS A 9 9.28 3.98 19.42
N ASN A 10 10.51 3.87 18.94
CA ASN A 10 11.02 2.64 18.34
C ASN A 10 11.09 1.48 19.34
N GLU A 11 11.51 1.76 20.59
CA GLU A 11 11.53 0.78 21.67
C GLU A 11 10.09 0.27 21.97
N ALA A 12 9.11 1.16 22.10
CA ALA A 12 7.72 0.79 22.33
C ALA A 12 7.12 -0.02 21.17
N TYR A 13 7.48 0.31 19.92
CA TYR A 13 7.09 -0.47 18.74
C TYR A 13 7.70 -1.87 18.77
N LEU A 14 8.99 -2.00 19.07
CA LEU A 14 9.68 -3.29 19.15
C LEU A 14 9.12 -4.16 20.28
N GLU A 15 8.82 -3.59 21.45
CA GLU A 15 8.18 -4.29 22.57
C GLU A 15 6.80 -4.80 22.19
N PHE A 16 5.98 -3.98 21.52
CA PHE A 16 4.66 -4.40 21.05
C PHE A 16 4.75 -5.50 19.99
N ALA A 17 5.65 -5.34 19.00
CA ALA A 17 5.86 -6.32 17.95
C ALA A 17 6.33 -7.67 18.54
N GLN A 18 7.24 -7.63 19.50
CA GLN A 18 7.74 -8.82 20.18
C GLN A 18 6.65 -9.50 21.03
N ALA A 19 5.89 -8.75 21.81
CA ALA A 19 4.78 -9.26 22.60
C ALA A 19 3.68 -9.87 21.70
N TYR A 20 3.42 -9.28 20.54
CA TYR A 20 2.48 -9.83 19.55
C TYR A 20 2.97 -11.15 18.97
N LEU A 21 4.25 -11.24 18.57
CA LEU A 21 4.87 -12.47 18.05
C LEU A 21 4.88 -13.59 19.08
N GLU A 22 5.17 -13.29 20.34
CA GLU A 22 5.11 -14.25 21.45
C GLU A 22 3.69 -14.77 21.70
N ARG A 23 2.70 -13.86 21.69
CA ARG A 23 1.29 -14.22 21.91
C ARG A 23 0.72 -15.11 20.80
N THR A 24 1.18 -14.93 19.57
CA THR A 24 0.72 -15.69 18.41
C THR A 24 1.50 -16.99 18.18
N GLN A 25 2.46 -17.33 19.08
CA GLN A 25 3.39 -18.47 18.94
C GLN A 25 4.19 -18.46 17.63
N ILE A 26 4.41 -17.29 17.06
CA ILE A 26 5.21 -17.10 15.87
C ILE A 26 6.67 -17.01 16.33
N GLN A 27 7.43 -18.09 16.17
CA GLN A 27 8.87 -18.08 16.42
C GLN A 27 9.57 -17.29 15.30
N SER A 28 9.82 -16.01 15.54
CA SER A 28 10.82 -15.25 14.79
C SER A 28 12.04 -15.03 15.66
N THR A 29 13.18 -15.57 15.24
CA THR A 29 14.47 -15.23 15.86
C THR A 29 14.87 -13.83 15.35
N VAL A 30 14.55 -12.80 16.11
CA VAL A 30 15.12 -11.47 15.92
C VAL A 30 16.49 -11.50 16.59
N ASN A 31 17.56 -11.68 15.81
CA ASN A 31 18.91 -11.47 16.31
C ASN A 31 19.14 -9.95 16.41
N LEU A 32 18.91 -9.40 17.61
CA LEU A 32 19.38 -8.07 17.98
C LEU A 32 20.89 -8.18 18.22
N ALA A 33 21.67 -8.06 17.15
CA ALA A 33 23.09 -7.74 17.31
C ALA A 33 23.17 -6.25 17.66
N GLU A 34 23.64 -5.94 18.88
CA GLU A 34 24.07 -4.60 19.25
C GLU A 34 25.25 -4.22 18.34
N THR A 35 24.97 -3.47 17.29
CA THR A 35 25.98 -2.76 16.52
C THR A 35 25.65 -1.29 16.57
N GLU A 36 26.61 -0.48 17.03
CA GLU A 36 26.61 0.95 16.78
C GLU A 36 26.64 1.16 15.28
N SER A 37 25.45 1.26 14.64
CA SER A 37 25.32 1.49 13.22
C SER A 37 25.18 2.96 12.92
N THR A 38 26.02 3.41 12.00
CA THR A 38 25.90 4.70 11.31
C THR A 38 24.60 4.74 10.51
N PRO A 39 24.09 5.92 10.11
CA PRO A 39 22.77 6.08 9.46
C PRO A 39 22.58 5.33 8.11
N GLU A 40 23.62 4.68 7.60
CA GLU A 40 23.58 3.97 6.31
C GLU A 40 23.20 2.47 6.41
N ASP A 41 23.15 1.88 7.61
CA ASP A 41 23.06 0.42 7.78
C ASP A 41 21.71 -0.14 8.25
N ALA A 42 20.65 0.68 8.32
CA ALA A 42 19.36 0.26 8.83
C ALA A 42 18.46 -0.42 7.77
N GLN A 43 19.00 -1.40 7.04
CA GLN A 43 18.19 -2.41 6.34
C GLN A 43 18.01 -3.61 7.27
N MET A 44 16.91 -3.65 8.03
CA MET A 44 16.53 -4.83 8.80
C MET A 44 15.94 -5.90 7.86
N ALA A 45 16.78 -6.84 7.43
CA ALA A 45 16.34 -8.09 6.84
C ALA A 45 15.91 -9.04 7.97
N VAL A 46 14.61 -9.28 8.11
CA VAL A 46 14.09 -10.37 8.94
C VAL A 46 14.27 -11.67 8.16
N GLN A 47 15.19 -12.53 8.61
CA GLN A 47 15.37 -13.84 8.00
C GLN A 47 14.21 -14.79 8.36
N ASN A 48 13.71 -15.46 7.34
CA ASN A 48 12.61 -16.42 7.38
C ASN A 48 12.83 -17.60 8.32
N THR A 49 11.95 -17.77 9.29
CA THR A 49 11.67 -19.08 9.85
C THR A 49 10.15 -19.24 10.01
N GLY A 50 9.52 -19.88 9.00
CA GLY A 50 8.16 -20.40 9.13
C GLY A 50 7.01 -19.41 9.13
N GLY A 51 6.67 -18.85 7.98
CA GLY A 51 5.27 -18.51 7.70
C GLY A 51 4.85 -17.05 7.79
N TYR A 52 5.63 -16.12 8.37
CA TYR A 52 5.25 -14.71 8.41
C TYR A 52 6.46 -13.81 8.17
N ASN A 53 6.57 -13.25 6.96
CA ASN A 53 7.48 -12.14 6.69
C ASN A 53 6.73 -10.84 6.99
N VAL A 54 7.05 -10.18 8.09
CA VAL A 54 6.64 -8.80 8.35
C VAL A 54 7.75 -7.91 7.83
N LYS A 55 7.53 -7.26 6.71
CA LYS A 55 8.41 -6.19 6.24
C LYS A 55 7.84 -4.87 6.74
N THR A 56 8.47 -4.28 7.73
CA THR A 56 8.13 -2.95 8.25
C THR A 56 9.20 -1.99 7.76
N GLU A 57 8.82 -1.02 6.95
CA GLU A 57 9.75 -0.01 6.48
C GLU A 57 9.81 1.16 7.46
N LEU A 58 10.97 1.82 7.51
CA LEU A 58 11.30 2.86 8.49
C LEU A 58 10.27 3.99 8.50
N LEU A 59 10.03 4.51 9.71
CA LEU A 59 9.25 5.73 9.91
C LEU A 59 9.91 6.88 9.15
N VAL A 60 9.21 7.42 8.18
CA VAL A 60 9.61 8.63 7.49
C VAL A 60 8.87 9.80 8.13
N GLU A 61 9.60 10.70 8.76
CA GLU A 61 9.04 11.82 9.51
C GLU A 61 9.73 13.13 9.15
N ASN A 62 8.94 14.14 8.85
CA ASN A 62 9.37 15.53 8.84
C ASN A 62 8.41 16.42 9.65
N ASP A 63 8.57 17.73 9.59
CA ASP A 63 7.69 18.65 10.34
C ASP A 63 6.26 18.71 9.78
N TYR A 64 5.99 18.15 8.59
CA TYR A 64 4.71 18.21 7.87
C TYR A 64 3.97 16.88 7.82
N VAL A 65 4.68 15.75 7.77
CA VAL A 65 4.07 14.43 7.56
C VAL A 65 4.71 13.34 8.40
N LEU A 66 3.91 12.30 8.70
CA LEU A 66 4.36 11.00 9.17
C LEU A 66 3.96 9.96 8.15
N VAL A 67 4.89 9.12 7.71
CA VAL A 67 4.59 8.01 6.80
C VAL A 67 5.01 6.71 7.49
N GLY A 68 4.10 5.73 7.49
CA GLY A 68 4.36 4.39 8.01
C GLY A 68 3.80 3.32 7.08
N SER A 69 4.41 2.15 7.06
CA SER A 69 3.93 1.03 6.28
C SER A 69 4.11 -0.30 6.98
N SER A 70 3.29 -1.27 6.61
CA SER A 70 3.42 -2.64 7.07
C SER A 70 2.89 -3.60 6.01
N SER A 71 3.56 -4.75 5.87
CA SER A 71 3.18 -5.78 4.93
C SER A 71 3.38 -7.16 5.55
N VAL A 72 2.37 -8.04 5.47
CA VAL A 72 2.40 -9.40 5.99
C VAL A 72 1.95 -10.39 4.93
N ILE A 73 2.61 -11.55 4.90
CA ILE A 73 2.35 -12.60 3.91
C ILE A 73 0.98 -13.27 4.08
N GLY A 74 0.38 -13.19 5.30
CA GLY A 74 -0.85 -13.90 5.61
C GLY A 74 -0.66 -15.43 5.54
N ARG A 75 -1.57 -16.11 4.85
CA ARG A 75 -1.51 -17.57 4.67
C ARG A 75 -1.07 -18.01 3.28
N ARG A 76 -0.50 -17.08 2.51
CA ARG A 76 0.06 -17.36 1.18
C ARG A 76 1.46 -17.98 1.28
N GLN A 77 1.96 -18.53 0.19
CA GLN A 77 3.31 -19.12 0.11
C GLN A 77 4.37 -18.05 -0.25
N SER A 78 3.95 -16.97 -0.88
CA SER A 78 4.83 -15.85 -1.28
C SER A 78 4.15 -14.52 -1.01
N GLN A 79 4.96 -13.50 -0.77
CA GLN A 79 4.50 -12.12 -0.72
C GLN A 79 4.44 -11.58 -2.15
N GLN A 80 3.24 -11.29 -2.62
CA GLN A 80 2.97 -10.74 -3.95
C GLN A 80 2.57 -9.26 -3.89
N ASP A 81 2.30 -8.72 -2.69
CA ASP A 81 2.16 -7.28 -2.51
C ASP A 81 3.54 -6.60 -2.57
N SER A 82 3.60 -5.43 -3.16
CA SER A 82 4.76 -4.55 -3.17
C SER A 82 4.40 -3.16 -2.67
N VAL A 83 5.23 -2.63 -1.80
CA VAL A 83 5.07 -1.31 -1.16
C VAL A 83 6.34 -0.50 -1.39
N THR A 84 6.19 0.74 -1.81
CA THR A 84 7.31 1.68 -1.95
C THR A 84 6.91 3.03 -1.34
N ILE A 85 7.71 3.49 -0.38
CA ILE A 85 7.57 4.78 0.31
C ILE A 85 8.86 5.60 0.18
N PRO A 86 8.80 6.93 0.30
CA PRO A 86 10.00 7.77 0.23
C PRO A 86 10.94 7.47 1.39
N CYS A 87 12.24 7.67 1.22
CA CYS A 87 13.21 7.66 2.30
C CYS A 87 13.29 9.03 3.02
N ASP A 88 13.87 9.06 4.22
CA ASP A 88 14.01 10.29 5.03
C ASP A 88 14.68 11.44 4.27
N THR A 89 15.71 11.15 3.47
CA THR A 89 16.44 12.17 2.71
C THR A 89 15.59 12.82 1.61
N GLN A 90 14.63 12.11 1.05
CA GLN A 90 13.73 12.64 0.03
C GLN A 90 12.69 13.61 0.61
N LEU A 91 12.30 13.42 1.87
CA LEU A 91 11.35 14.32 2.55
C LEU A 91 12.01 15.53 3.21
N LEU A 92 13.30 15.44 3.55
CA LEU A 92 13.99 16.50 4.29
C LEU A 92 14.50 17.66 3.41
N LEU A 93 14.49 17.50 2.08
CA LEU A 93 15.11 18.45 1.16
C LEU A 93 14.20 19.59 0.72
N GLU A 94 12.91 19.55 1.03
CA GLU A 94 11.92 20.52 0.54
C GLU A 94 11.28 21.30 1.68
N GLU A 95 11.03 22.59 1.47
CA GLU A 95 10.26 23.43 2.40
C GLU A 95 8.80 22.98 2.52
N HIS A 96 8.28 22.27 1.50
CA HIS A 96 6.96 21.68 1.46
C HIS A 96 7.06 20.19 1.14
N PRO A 97 6.20 19.33 1.72
CA PRO A 97 6.24 17.90 1.44
C PRO A 97 5.90 17.64 -0.03
N LYS A 98 6.82 16.98 -0.73
CA LYS A 98 6.60 16.51 -2.10
C LYS A 98 7.14 15.10 -2.24
N PHE A 99 6.25 14.12 -2.34
CA PHE A 99 6.64 12.71 -2.37
C PHE A 99 5.55 11.82 -2.96
N LEU A 100 5.92 10.58 -3.25
CA LEU A 100 5.04 9.53 -3.75
C LEU A 100 5.10 8.30 -2.85
N CYS A 101 3.93 7.74 -2.53
CA CYS A 101 3.77 6.41 -1.97
C CYS A 101 3.05 5.53 -2.96
N VAL A 102 3.50 4.27 -3.13
CA VAL A 102 2.96 3.32 -4.11
C VAL A 102 2.72 1.98 -3.45
N LEU A 103 1.56 1.37 -3.74
CA LEU A 103 1.22 0.01 -3.33
C LEU A 103 0.66 -0.75 -4.53
N SER A 104 1.03 -2.01 -4.65
CA SER A 104 0.59 -2.91 -5.72
C SER A 104 0.38 -4.31 -5.16
N ASP A 105 -0.78 -4.91 -5.46
CA ASP A 105 -1.12 -6.29 -5.14
C ASP A 105 -0.94 -7.13 -6.41
N GLY A 106 -0.05 -8.10 -6.34
CA GLY A 106 0.36 -8.93 -7.46
C GLY A 106 -0.47 -10.19 -7.59
N MET A 107 -0.94 -10.48 -8.80
CA MET A 107 -1.66 -11.71 -9.12
C MET A 107 -0.93 -12.54 -10.17
N GLY A 108 -1.00 -13.87 -10.03
CA GLY A 108 -0.38 -14.82 -10.97
C GLY A 108 0.27 -15.99 -10.26
N GLY A 109 0.72 -17.00 -11.02
CA GLY A 109 1.38 -18.17 -10.47
C GLY A 109 2.67 -17.81 -9.72
N LEU A 110 3.18 -18.73 -8.91
CA LEU A 110 4.21 -18.68 -7.86
C LEU A 110 5.20 -17.48 -7.81
N ARG A 111 5.62 -16.91 -8.92
CA ARG A 111 6.52 -15.73 -8.98
C ARG A 111 6.01 -14.60 -9.86
N GLY A 112 4.95 -14.83 -10.61
CA GLY A 112 4.49 -13.85 -11.59
C GLY A 112 3.90 -12.61 -10.91
N GLY A 113 3.09 -12.80 -9.86
CA GLY A 113 2.49 -11.70 -9.09
C GLY A 113 3.53 -10.83 -8.40
N GLU A 114 4.51 -11.45 -7.72
CA GLU A 114 5.63 -10.73 -7.08
C GLU A 114 6.41 -9.86 -8.08
N GLN A 115 6.73 -10.40 -9.24
CA GLN A 115 7.45 -9.65 -10.27
C GLN A 115 6.59 -8.53 -10.87
N ALA A 116 5.30 -8.77 -11.05
CA ALA A 116 4.38 -7.77 -11.59
C ALA A 116 4.21 -6.58 -10.64
N SER A 117 3.95 -6.83 -9.35
CA SER A 117 3.80 -5.78 -8.35
C SER A 117 5.08 -4.99 -8.11
N ALA A 118 6.23 -5.69 -8.03
CA ALA A 118 7.54 -5.03 -7.92
C ALA A 118 7.87 -4.17 -9.14
N CYS A 119 7.62 -4.68 -10.37
CA CYS A 119 7.79 -3.92 -11.61
C CYS A 119 6.91 -2.66 -11.60
N ALA A 120 5.64 -2.78 -11.19
CA ALA A 120 4.71 -1.66 -11.20
C ALA A 120 5.10 -0.57 -10.18
N THR A 121 5.38 -0.96 -8.93
CA THR A 121 5.74 -0.01 -7.87
C THR A 121 7.07 0.68 -8.14
N GLN A 122 8.11 -0.10 -8.50
CA GLN A 122 9.44 0.45 -8.72
C GLN A 122 9.47 1.40 -9.93
N THR A 123 8.82 1.00 -11.05
CA THR A 123 8.79 1.85 -12.25
C THR A 123 8.13 3.21 -11.96
N LEU A 124 6.95 3.20 -11.32
CA LEU A 124 6.24 4.43 -11.01
C LEU A 124 7.04 5.33 -10.07
N PHE A 125 7.65 4.73 -9.04
CA PHE A 125 8.42 5.45 -8.04
C PHE A 125 9.67 6.09 -8.64
N ASP A 126 10.47 5.34 -9.40
CA ASP A 126 11.70 5.84 -10.03
C ASP A 126 11.40 6.96 -11.03
N ASP A 127 10.35 6.80 -11.84
CA ASP A 127 9.97 7.80 -12.82
C ASP A 127 9.39 9.05 -12.18
N TYR A 128 8.68 8.92 -11.06
CA TYR A 128 8.24 10.09 -10.30
C TYR A 128 9.41 10.94 -9.85
N TYR A 129 10.44 10.35 -9.23
CA TYR A 129 11.60 11.10 -8.77
C TYR A 129 12.49 11.59 -9.90
N ARG A 130 12.48 10.93 -11.03
CA ARG A 130 13.20 11.36 -12.24
C ARG A 130 12.51 12.52 -12.96
N ILE A 131 11.17 12.51 -13.04
CA ILE A 131 10.38 13.41 -13.89
C ILE A 131 9.70 14.50 -13.06
N MET A 132 8.92 14.11 -12.05
CA MET A 132 8.04 15.01 -11.31
C MET A 132 8.75 15.77 -10.19
N TRP A 133 9.69 15.12 -9.51
CA TRP A 133 10.42 15.73 -8.40
C TRP A 133 11.22 16.98 -8.84
N ARG A 134 11.88 16.91 -9.98
CA ARG A 134 12.80 17.96 -10.46
C ARG A 134 12.12 19.05 -11.31
N HIS A 135 10.91 18.80 -11.80
CA HIS A 135 10.26 19.66 -12.78
C HIS A 135 8.83 20.02 -12.33
N CYS A 136 8.65 21.24 -11.80
CA CYS A 136 7.34 21.75 -11.33
C CYS A 136 6.31 22.02 -12.45
N THR A 137 6.59 21.65 -13.70
CA THR A 137 5.76 22.03 -14.87
C THR A 137 4.90 20.89 -15.42
N HIS A 138 5.04 19.66 -14.89
CA HIS A 138 4.29 18.52 -15.40
C HIS A 138 2.98 18.34 -14.65
N SER A 139 1.91 18.07 -15.40
CA SER A 139 0.60 17.71 -14.85
C SER A 139 0.67 16.29 -14.23
N TYR A 140 0.21 16.14 -12.98
CA TYR A 140 0.04 14.82 -12.37
C TYR A 140 -0.89 13.92 -13.16
N LEU A 141 -1.95 14.48 -13.75
CA LEU A 141 -2.88 13.74 -14.61
C LEU A 141 -2.17 13.13 -15.82
N ASP A 142 -1.36 13.92 -16.53
CA ASP A 142 -0.65 13.46 -17.72
C ASP A 142 0.47 12.47 -17.34
N PHE A 143 1.18 12.73 -16.25
CA PHE A 143 2.20 11.83 -15.71
C PHE A 143 1.59 10.47 -15.38
N PHE A 144 0.58 10.42 -14.52
CA PHE A 144 -0.02 9.15 -14.10
C PHE A 144 -0.65 8.38 -15.28
N ARG A 145 -1.25 9.09 -16.25
CA ARG A 145 -1.78 8.46 -17.46
C ARG A 145 -0.69 7.81 -18.31
N ALA A 146 0.40 8.52 -18.54
CA ALA A 146 1.53 8.00 -19.32
C ALA A 146 2.19 6.80 -18.62
N GLU A 147 2.40 6.90 -17.30
CA GLU A 147 3.01 5.81 -16.53
C GLU A 147 2.09 4.60 -16.41
N ALA A 148 0.78 4.75 -16.31
CA ALA A 148 -0.18 3.64 -16.31
C ALA A 148 -0.04 2.78 -17.58
N GLU A 149 0.00 3.40 -18.77
CA GLU A 149 0.16 2.70 -20.05
C GLU A 149 1.52 2.03 -20.17
N LYS A 150 2.59 2.74 -19.76
CA LYS A 150 3.95 2.21 -19.76
C LYS A 150 4.07 0.98 -18.83
N ILE A 151 3.61 1.10 -17.59
CA ILE A 151 3.66 0.02 -16.60
C ILE A 151 2.83 -1.17 -17.06
N ASN A 152 1.61 -0.95 -17.59
CA ASN A 152 0.81 -2.01 -18.17
C ASN A 152 1.58 -2.79 -19.26
N THR A 153 2.31 -2.08 -20.11
CA THR A 153 3.11 -2.68 -21.17
C THR A 153 4.30 -3.48 -20.61
N LEU A 154 4.99 -2.93 -19.59
CA LEU A 154 6.11 -3.60 -18.94
C LEU A 154 5.67 -4.87 -18.23
N VAL A 155 4.61 -4.81 -17.42
CA VAL A 155 4.08 -5.98 -16.71
C VAL A 155 3.62 -7.07 -17.68
N ARG A 156 2.92 -6.70 -18.75
CA ARG A 156 2.52 -7.65 -19.80
C ARG A 156 3.70 -8.29 -20.52
N GLY A 157 4.84 -7.60 -20.59
CA GLY A 157 6.06 -8.05 -21.22
C GLY A 157 6.95 -8.93 -20.34
N LEU A 158 6.58 -9.17 -19.06
CA LEU A 158 7.37 -9.99 -18.14
C LEU A 158 7.52 -11.43 -18.65
N LYS A 159 8.71 -11.99 -18.42
CA LYS A 159 9.08 -13.35 -18.83
C LYS A 159 9.71 -14.10 -17.67
N ASP A 160 9.54 -15.41 -17.67
CA ASP A 160 10.23 -16.30 -16.75
C ASP A 160 11.73 -16.46 -17.09
N GLU A 161 12.43 -17.23 -16.28
CA GLU A 161 13.87 -17.51 -16.46
C GLU A 161 14.21 -18.21 -17.80
N ASN A 162 13.22 -18.83 -18.43
CA ASN A 162 13.35 -19.50 -19.73
C ASN A 162 12.93 -18.61 -20.91
N GLY A 163 12.53 -17.37 -20.64
CA GLY A 163 12.08 -16.42 -21.65
C GLY A 163 10.61 -16.60 -22.06
N ALA A 164 9.85 -17.48 -21.40
CA ALA A 164 8.42 -17.64 -21.66
C ALA A 164 7.60 -16.52 -21.00
N PRO A 165 6.51 -16.04 -21.63
CA PRO A 165 5.69 -14.99 -21.07
C PRO A 165 5.10 -15.42 -19.71
N LEU A 166 5.20 -14.55 -18.70
CA LEU A 166 4.53 -14.74 -17.42
C LEU A 166 3.05 -14.37 -17.56
N GLN A 167 2.18 -15.24 -17.03
CA GLN A 167 0.78 -14.92 -16.83
C GLN A 167 0.65 -14.20 -15.48
N ALA A 168 0.95 -12.93 -15.46
CA ALA A 168 1.01 -12.10 -14.28
C ALA A 168 0.29 -10.77 -14.50
N GLY A 169 -0.19 -10.20 -13.43
CA GLY A 169 -0.75 -8.87 -13.38
C GLY A 169 -0.62 -8.28 -11.98
N ALA A 170 -0.94 -7.02 -11.84
CA ALA A 170 -0.93 -6.38 -10.53
C ALA A 170 -1.93 -5.22 -10.50
N THR A 171 -2.50 -4.96 -9.31
CA THR A 171 -3.13 -3.67 -9.03
C THR A 171 -2.06 -2.58 -8.96
N LEU A 172 -2.45 -1.33 -9.00
CA LEU A 172 -1.53 -0.22 -8.77
C LEU A 172 -2.30 0.94 -8.17
N ILE A 173 -1.96 1.32 -6.95
CA ILE A 173 -2.43 2.54 -6.34
C ILE A 173 -1.24 3.41 -5.94
N ALA A 174 -1.39 4.71 -6.13
CA ALA A 174 -0.37 5.67 -5.77
C ALA A 174 -0.98 6.95 -5.20
N ALA A 175 -0.31 7.52 -4.20
CA ALA A 175 -0.65 8.81 -3.59
C ALA A 175 0.58 9.72 -3.66
N ALA A 176 0.48 10.79 -4.45
CA ALA A 176 1.47 11.86 -4.49
C ALA A 176 0.97 13.03 -3.63
N VAL A 177 1.76 13.41 -2.65
CA VAL A 177 1.54 14.62 -1.86
C VAL A 177 2.46 15.71 -2.39
N ASP A 178 1.90 16.87 -2.73
CA ASP A 178 2.61 18.05 -3.18
C ASP A 178 2.11 19.28 -2.40
N GLY A 179 2.81 19.64 -1.34
CA GLY A 179 2.33 20.61 -0.36
C GLY A 179 1.06 20.12 0.34
N GLU A 180 -0.02 20.86 0.20
CA GLU A 180 -1.35 20.53 0.73
C GLU A 180 -2.25 19.80 -0.29
N GLU A 181 -1.68 19.34 -1.41
CA GLU A 181 -2.42 18.70 -2.49
C GLU A 181 -2.15 17.20 -2.55
N LEU A 182 -3.22 16.41 -2.63
CA LEU A 182 -3.16 14.98 -2.91
C LEU A 182 -3.57 14.71 -4.34
N HIS A 183 -2.67 14.07 -5.08
CA HIS A 183 -2.93 13.48 -6.38
C HIS A 183 -2.86 11.96 -6.24
N PHE A 184 -3.76 11.23 -6.92
CA PHE A 184 -3.75 9.76 -6.82
C PHE A 184 -4.05 9.07 -8.14
N LEU A 185 -3.53 7.85 -8.25
CA LEU A 185 -3.77 6.88 -9.31
C LEU A 185 -4.37 5.61 -8.71
N ASN A 186 -5.34 5.01 -9.43
CA ASN A 186 -5.86 3.67 -9.12
C ASN A 186 -6.05 2.83 -10.38
N ILE A 187 -5.52 1.61 -10.34
CA ILE A 187 -5.76 0.52 -11.30
C ILE A 187 -5.99 -0.75 -10.48
N GLY A 188 -7.19 -1.31 -10.53
CA GLY A 188 -7.55 -2.51 -9.77
C GLY A 188 -8.51 -2.25 -8.61
N ASP A 189 -8.43 -3.07 -7.58
CA ASP A 189 -9.31 -3.02 -6.40
C ASP A 189 -8.56 -2.79 -5.07
N SER A 190 -7.25 -2.52 -5.11
CA SER A 190 -6.57 -1.89 -3.97
C SER A 190 -7.16 -0.51 -3.71
N ARG A 191 -7.18 -0.06 -2.46
CA ARG A 191 -7.98 1.13 -2.10
C ARG A 191 -7.16 2.24 -1.47
N ILE A 192 -7.56 3.48 -1.78
CA ILE A 192 -7.09 4.68 -1.08
C ILE A 192 -8.28 5.26 -0.30
N TYR A 193 -8.04 5.54 1.00
CA TYR A 193 -9.01 6.21 1.86
C TYR A 193 -8.43 7.51 2.41
N LEU A 194 -9.31 8.46 2.69
CA LEU A 194 -9.05 9.63 3.53
C LEU A 194 -9.76 9.44 4.86
N VAL A 195 -9.02 9.57 5.96
CA VAL A 195 -9.57 9.67 7.31
C VAL A 195 -9.46 11.13 7.74
N ARG A 196 -10.61 11.76 7.98
CA ARG A 196 -10.76 13.15 8.40
C ARG A 196 -11.88 13.25 9.42
N ASP A 197 -11.65 13.93 10.53
CA ASP A 197 -12.65 14.15 11.59
C ASP A 197 -13.31 12.85 12.08
N GLY A 198 -12.51 11.79 12.24
CA GLY A 198 -12.98 10.47 12.67
C GLY A 198 -13.85 9.72 11.65
N LYS A 199 -13.91 10.16 10.41
CA LYS A 199 -14.65 9.52 9.32
C LYS A 199 -13.68 9.00 8.25
N MET A 200 -13.95 7.82 7.71
CA MET A 200 -13.17 7.21 6.63
C MET A 200 -13.96 7.23 5.32
N LEU A 201 -13.44 7.96 4.35
CA LEU A 201 -13.98 8.07 2.99
C LEU A 201 -13.07 7.30 2.02
N GLN A 202 -13.62 6.38 1.25
CA GLN A 202 -12.91 5.74 0.14
C GLN A 202 -12.82 6.73 -1.02
N LEU A 203 -11.60 6.99 -1.49
CA LEU A 203 -11.33 7.92 -2.60
C LEU A 203 -11.37 7.22 -3.96
N THR A 204 -10.97 5.95 -4.01
CA THR A 204 -10.90 5.14 -5.22
C THR A 204 -12.12 4.25 -5.40
N HIS A 205 -12.37 3.81 -6.64
CA HIS A 205 -13.43 2.86 -6.97
C HIS A 205 -12.82 1.52 -7.36
N ASP A 206 -13.35 0.44 -6.81
CA ASP A 206 -12.91 -0.91 -7.14
C ASP A 206 -13.16 -1.22 -8.61
N GLN A 207 -12.14 -1.68 -9.31
CA GLN A 207 -12.22 -2.05 -10.73
C GLN A 207 -12.34 -3.57 -10.87
N ASN A 208 -13.41 -4.13 -10.27
CA ASN A 208 -13.75 -5.54 -10.33
C ASN A 208 -15.12 -5.77 -10.99
N TYR A 209 -15.46 -7.02 -11.20
CA TYR A 209 -16.70 -7.36 -11.92
C TYR A 209 -17.97 -6.96 -11.14
N LEU A 210 -17.91 -6.85 -9.82
CA LEU A 210 -19.02 -6.34 -9.01
C LEU A 210 -19.42 -4.93 -9.46
N THR A 211 -18.47 -4.07 -9.78
CA THR A 211 -18.75 -2.71 -10.29
C THR A 211 -19.65 -2.76 -11.53
N ARG A 212 -19.34 -3.63 -12.49
CA ARG A 212 -20.20 -3.84 -13.68
C ARG A 212 -21.58 -4.44 -13.34
N LEU A 213 -21.62 -5.35 -12.37
CA LEU A 213 -22.88 -5.92 -11.90
C LEU A 213 -23.76 -4.87 -11.22
N MET A 214 -23.17 -3.97 -10.45
CA MET A 214 -23.89 -2.87 -9.80
C MET A 214 -24.43 -1.84 -10.80
N GLU A 215 -23.80 -1.66 -11.96
CA GLU A 215 -24.37 -0.89 -13.08
C GLU A 215 -25.65 -1.55 -13.60
N LYS A 216 -25.65 -2.89 -13.75
CA LYS A 216 -26.82 -3.65 -14.15
C LYS A 216 -27.95 -3.63 -13.09
N VAL A 217 -27.59 -3.57 -11.81
CA VAL A 217 -28.57 -3.34 -10.73
C VAL A 217 -29.22 -1.97 -10.89
N ARG A 218 -28.42 -0.92 -11.15
CA ARG A 218 -28.96 0.45 -11.36
C ARG A 218 -29.84 0.57 -12.58
N SER A 219 -29.57 -0.20 -13.66
CA SER A 219 -30.42 -0.26 -14.85
C SER A 219 -31.67 -1.17 -14.70
N GLY A 220 -31.75 -1.91 -13.57
CA GLY A 220 -32.85 -2.83 -13.31
C GLY A 220 -32.78 -4.17 -14.06
N GLU A 221 -31.62 -4.49 -14.66
CA GLU A 221 -31.40 -5.76 -15.37
C GLU A 221 -31.25 -6.96 -14.43
N ILE A 222 -30.65 -6.76 -13.26
CA ILE A 222 -30.48 -7.78 -12.23
C ILE A 222 -30.75 -7.17 -10.84
N THR A 223 -31.01 -8.03 -9.86
CA THR A 223 -31.18 -7.65 -8.47
C THR A 223 -29.80 -7.47 -7.79
N GLU A 224 -29.75 -6.71 -6.71
CA GLU A 224 -28.56 -6.56 -5.90
C GLU A 224 -28.09 -7.93 -5.32
N GLN A 225 -29.04 -8.78 -4.94
CA GLN A 225 -28.73 -10.11 -4.44
C GLN A 225 -28.04 -10.99 -5.49
N GLU A 226 -28.47 -10.93 -6.75
CA GLU A 226 -27.80 -11.62 -7.86
C GLU A 226 -26.39 -11.08 -8.09
N ALA A 227 -26.20 -9.77 -8.03
CA ALA A 227 -24.88 -9.14 -8.14
C ALA A 227 -23.94 -9.61 -7.02
N LEU A 228 -24.38 -9.52 -5.76
CA LEU A 228 -23.58 -9.88 -4.58
C LEU A 228 -23.29 -11.38 -4.46
N SER A 229 -24.17 -12.24 -5.01
CA SER A 229 -23.97 -13.70 -5.03
C SER A 229 -23.18 -14.20 -6.24
N HIS A 230 -22.83 -13.33 -7.19
CA HIS A 230 -22.17 -13.74 -8.42
C HIS A 230 -20.75 -14.30 -8.14
N PRO A 231 -20.41 -15.53 -8.63
CA PRO A 231 -19.16 -16.20 -8.27
C PRO A 231 -17.90 -15.48 -8.75
N LYS A 232 -18.01 -14.62 -9.75
CA LYS A 232 -16.89 -13.83 -10.29
C LYS A 232 -16.92 -12.36 -9.86
N ARG A 233 -17.74 -11.97 -8.87
CA ARG A 233 -17.89 -10.56 -8.48
C ARG A 233 -16.57 -9.88 -8.13
N GLU A 234 -15.61 -10.63 -7.58
CA GLU A 234 -14.30 -10.12 -7.17
C GLU A 234 -13.22 -10.21 -8.26
N ALA A 235 -13.57 -10.75 -9.46
CA ALA A 235 -12.62 -10.83 -10.55
C ALA A 235 -12.28 -9.42 -11.06
N LEU A 236 -10.98 -9.09 -11.11
CA LEU A 236 -10.52 -7.81 -11.62
C LEU A 236 -10.90 -7.63 -13.10
N ILE A 237 -11.34 -6.43 -13.45
CA ILE A 237 -11.64 -6.03 -14.82
C ILE A 237 -10.64 -5.00 -15.36
N SER A 238 -9.78 -4.47 -14.50
CA SER A 238 -8.63 -3.64 -14.84
C SER A 238 -7.47 -3.96 -13.90
N TYR A 239 -6.28 -4.11 -14.46
CA TYR A 239 -5.02 -4.37 -13.76
C TYR A 239 -3.82 -4.15 -14.69
N CYS A 240 -2.65 -3.87 -14.15
CA CYS A 240 -1.41 -3.78 -14.92
C CYS A 240 -1.05 -5.16 -15.49
N GLY A 241 -0.71 -5.22 -16.79
CA GLY A 241 -0.46 -6.46 -17.52
C GLY A 241 -1.63 -6.97 -18.36
N ILE A 242 -2.79 -6.31 -18.28
CA ILE A 242 -3.95 -6.63 -19.13
C ILE A 242 -3.69 -6.22 -20.59
N ARG A 243 -4.33 -6.93 -21.52
CA ARG A 243 -4.17 -6.65 -22.97
C ARG A 243 -4.59 -5.23 -23.34
N GLU A 244 -5.67 -4.76 -22.76
CA GLU A 244 -6.29 -3.46 -23.02
C GLU A 244 -6.64 -2.81 -21.69
N LEU A 245 -5.87 -1.81 -21.30
CA LEU A 245 -6.08 -1.08 -20.04
C LEU A 245 -7.19 -0.04 -20.25
N SER A 246 -8.43 -0.43 -19.97
CA SER A 246 -9.60 0.40 -20.23
C SER A 246 -10.04 1.29 -19.07
N MET A 247 -9.57 1.01 -17.85
CA MET A 247 -9.93 1.75 -16.65
C MET A 247 -8.66 2.16 -15.92
N VAL A 248 -8.43 3.46 -15.85
CA VAL A 248 -7.40 4.11 -15.05
C VAL A 248 -8.09 5.26 -14.32
N GLU A 249 -8.11 5.23 -13.02
CA GLU A 249 -8.71 6.29 -12.21
C GLU A 249 -7.60 7.22 -11.71
N ILE A 250 -7.74 8.50 -12.03
CA ILE A 250 -6.85 9.59 -11.60
C ILE A 250 -7.74 10.74 -11.20
N ASN A 251 -7.49 11.37 -10.06
CA ASN A 251 -8.25 12.55 -9.70
C ASN A 251 -7.93 13.74 -10.62
N LEU A 252 -8.97 14.33 -11.21
CA LEU A 252 -8.83 15.43 -12.17
C LEU A 252 -8.42 16.76 -11.50
N GLN A 253 -8.80 16.91 -10.24
CA GLN A 253 -8.44 18.05 -9.39
C GLN A 253 -7.77 17.51 -8.14
N PRO A 254 -6.72 18.18 -7.64
CA PRO A 254 -6.09 17.78 -6.39
C PRO A 254 -7.09 17.84 -5.22
N LEU A 255 -6.99 16.87 -4.33
CA LEU A 255 -7.72 16.90 -3.07
C LEU A 255 -6.93 17.74 -2.06
N GLN A 256 -7.56 18.80 -1.54
CA GLN A 256 -6.93 19.63 -0.51
C GLN A 256 -6.85 18.89 0.82
N LEU A 257 -5.64 18.70 1.30
CA LEU A 257 -5.29 18.08 2.57
C LEU A 257 -5.37 19.10 3.70
N LYS A 258 -5.60 18.61 4.91
CA LYS A 258 -5.64 19.41 6.14
C LYS A 258 -4.83 18.74 7.23
N SER A 259 -4.33 19.54 8.15
CA SER A 259 -3.71 19.00 9.37
C SER A 259 -4.65 18.02 10.07
N GLY A 260 -4.12 16.87 10.46
CA GLY A 260 -4.86 15.76 11.07
C GLY A 260 -5.41 14.74 10.08
N ASP A 261 -5.37 14.98 8.76
CA ASP A 261 -5.77 13.97 7.78
C ASP A 261 -4.84 12.76 7.80
N VAL A 262 -5.42 11.58 7.61
CA VAL A 262 -4.66 10.36 7.37
C VAL A 262 -5.10 9.75 6.04
N ILE A 263 -4.16 9.58 5.12
CA ILE A 263 -4.37 8.85 3.86
C ILE A 263 -3.96 7.40 4.10
N VAL A 264 -4.83 6.46 3.74
CA VAL A 264 -4.60 5.02 3.90
C VAL A 264 -4.62 4.37 2.52
N LEU A 265 -3.49 3.79 2.10
CA LEU A 265 -3.41 2.92 0.93
C LEU A 265 -3.36 1.48 1.43
N CYS A 266 -4.16 0.58 0.87
CA CYS A 266 -4.12 -0.82 1.29
C CYS A 266 -4.51 -1.80 0.18
N SER A 267 -3.97 -3.03 0.26
CA SER A 267 -4.42 -4.17 -0.53
C SER A 267 -5.73 -4.76 0.02
N ASP A 268 -6.33 -5.66 -0.73
CA ASP A 268 -7.61 -6.30 -0.38
C ASP A 268 -7.54 -7.16 0.89
N GLY A 269 -6.36 -7.72 1.21
CA GLY A 269 -6.14 -8.46 2.44
C GLY A 269 -6.42 -7.67 3.72
N LEU A 270 -6.38 -6.31 3.67
CA LEU A 270 -6.75 -5.48 4.81
C LEU A 270 -8.25 -5.23 4.87
N TYR A 271 -8.83 -4.60 3.84
CA TYR A 271 -10.21 -4.10 3.89
C TYR A 271 -11.27 -5.21 3.81
N ARG A 272 -10.90 -6.42 3.39
CA ARG A 272 -11.78 -7.60 3.45
C ARG A 272 -11.91 -8.16 4.86
N LEU A 273 -10.93 -7.93 5.71
CA LEU A 273 -10.88 -8.47 7.07
C LEU A 273 -11.22 -7.44 8.15
N LEU A 274 -10.90 -6.17 7.93
CA LEU A 274 -11.18 -5.09 8.87
C LEU A 274 -12.28 -4.17 8.33
N SER A 275 -13.24 -3.88 9.18
CA SER A 275 -14.22 -2.81 8.93
C SER A 275 -13.57 -1.44 9.00
N ARG A 276 -14.21 -0.43 8.39
CA ARG A 276 -13.74 0.96 8.47
C ARG A 276 -13.63 1.46 9.92
N GLN A 277 -14.54 1.02 10.80
CA GLN A 277 -14.52 1.42 12.21
C GLN A 277 -13.30 0.83 12.92
N GLU A 278 -13.01 -0.45 12.74
CA GLU A 278 -11.82 -1.07 13.32
C GLU A 278 -10.52 -0.39 12.85
N MET A 279 -10.45 0.01 11.57
CA MET A 279 -9.30 0.77 11.08
C MET A 279 -9.20 2.17 11.73
N ILE A 280 -10.32 2.89 11.87
CA ILE A 280 -10.35 4.20 12.54
C ILE A 280 -9.92 4.06 14.00
N ASP A 281 -10.40 3.06 14.73
CA ASP A 281 -10.08 2.85 16.14
C ASP A 281 -8.56 2.66 16.35
N VAL A 282 -7.92 1.86 15.48
CA VAL A 282 -6.45 1.68 15.49
C VAL A 282 -5.73 2.99 15.20
N LEU A 283 -6.18 3.76 14.20
CA LEU A 283 -5.55 5.05 13.85
C LEU A 283 -5.68 6.08 14.97
N GLN A 284 -6.79 6.10 15.69
CA GLN A 284 -7.00 6.99 16.83
C GLN A 284 -6.13 6.60 18.02
N GLU A 285 -6.00 5.29 18.29
CA GLU A 285 -5.18 4.77 19.39
C GLU A 285 -3.68 5.06 19.17
N THR A 286 -3.23 5.11 17.91
CA THR A 286 -1.82 5.24 17.53
C THR A 286 -1.51 6.55 16.81
N ALA A 287 -2.26 7.61 17.11
CA ALA A 287 -2.30 8.87 16.34
C ALA A 287 -0.92 9.51 16.04
N GLU A 288 0.10 9.25 16.86
CA GLU A 288 1.44 9.87 16.74
C GLU A 288 2.51 8.93 16.15
N ASP A 289 2.15 7.68 15.83
CA ASP A 289 3.10 6.69 15.28
C ASP A 289 2.45 5.89 14.16
N MET A 290 2.71 6.29 12.91
CA MET A 290 2.12 5.65 11.74
C MET A 290 2.71 4.26 11.44
N ASN A 291 3.93 3.94 11.89
CA ASN A 291 4.46 2.59 11.78
C ASN A 291 3.76 1.63 12.75
N LEU A 292 3.59 2.06 14.00
CA LEU A 292 2.82 1.29 14.97
C LEU A 292 1.38 1.11 14.51
N ALA A 293 0.76 2.16 13.94
CA ALA A 293 -0.58 2.08 13.36
C ALA A 293 -0.65 1.06 12.22
N ALA A 294 0.28 1.14 11.26
CA ALA A 294 0.34 0.23 10.12
C ALA A 294 0.55 -1.23 10.58
N PHE A 295 1.47 -1.45 11.53
CA PHE A 295 1.69 -2.75 12.12
C PHE A 295 0.43 -3.29 12.83
N LYS A 296 -0.22 -2.48 13.67
CA LYS A 296 -1.45 -2.90 14.37
C LYS A 296 -2.58 -3.24 13.40
N LEU A 297 -2.71 -2.53 12.29
CA LEU A 297 -3.70 -2.84 11.24
C LEU A 297 -3.44 -4.20 10.61
N THR A 298 -2.20 -4.48 10.19
CA THR A 298 -1.87 -5.79 9.61
C THR A 298 -1.94 -6.92 10.63
N ALA A 299 -1.58 -6.66 11.89
CA ALA A 299 -1.73 -7.60 12.99
C ALA A 299 -3.21 -7.90 13.27
N ALA A 300 -4.08 -6.89 13.35
CA ALA A 300 -5.51 -7.07 13.56
C ALA A 300 -6.18 -7.87 12.42
N ALA A 301 -5.75 -7.65 11.16
CA ALA A 301 -6.19 -8.47 10.04
C ALA A 301 -5.74 -9.94 10.19
N THR A 302 -4.50 -10.17 10.63
CA THR A 302 -3.96 -11.51 10.89
C THR A 302 -4.69 -12.20 12.04
N ASP A 303 -5.04 -11.48 13.10
CA ASP A 303 -5.77 -11.99 14.27
C ASP A 303 -7.20 -12.46 13.95
N LYS A 304 -7.80 -12.04 12.82
CA LYS A 304 -9.07 -12.60 12.33
C LYS A 304 -8.96 -14.08 11.98
N ASN A 305 -7.73 -14.59 11.82
CA ASN A 305 -7.42 -16.00 11.59
C ASN A 305 -8.23 -16.62 10.44
N PHE A 306 -8.46 -15.84 9.38
CA PHE A 306 -9.24 -16.28 8.23
C PHE A 306 -8.46 -17.32 7.42
N ARG A 307 -9.10 -18.47 7.11
CA ARG A 307 -8.42 -19.61 6.46
C ARG A 307 -7.84 -19.28 5.09
N GLY A 308 -8.43 -18.32 4.37
CA GLY A 308 -8.00 -17.87 3.04
C GLY A 308 -7.31 -16.50 3.06
N GLN A 309 -6.69 -16.11 4.18
CA GLN A 309 -6.06 -14.79 4.31
C GLN A 309 -4.99 -14.58 3.26
N ASP A 310 -5.12 -13.47 2.53
CA ASP A 310 -4.18 -13.01 1.51
C ASP A 310 -2.99 -12.25 2.10
N ASN A 311 -2.05 -11.89 1.25
CA ASN A 311 -1.09 -10.85 1.55
C ASN A 311 -1.84 -9.61 2.00
N THR A 312 -1.32 -8.92 2.99
CA THR A 312 -1.98 -7.74 3.56
C THR A 312 -0.97 -6.63 3.72
N SER A 313 -1.16 -5.55 2.97
CA SER A 313 -0.25 -4.42 2.98
C SER A 313 -0.99 -3.11 3.19
N VAL A 314 -0.35 -2.18 3.92
CA VAL A 314 -0.88 -0.85 4.20
C VAL A 314 0.23 0.18 4.21
N ILE A 315 -0.07 1.36 3.66
CA ILE A 315 0.69 2.59 3.83
C ILE A 315 -0.21 3.63 4.48
N LEU A 316 0.32 4.33 5.47
CA LEU A 316 -0.34 5.43 6.17
C LEU A 316 0.46 6.71 5.96
N ILE A 317 -0.23 7.80 5.60
CA ILE A 317 0.35 9.12 5.45
C ILE A 317 -0.48 10.06 6.33
N LYS A 318 0.10 10.57 7.42
CA LYS A 318 -0.56 11.56 8.29
C LYS A 318 -0.01 12.95 8.01
N ILE A 319 -0.91 13.90 7.79
CA ILE A 319 -0.60 15.34 7.68
C ILE A 319 -0.59 15.93 9.08
N LYS A 320 0.50 16.65 9.46
CA LYS A 320 0.67 17.28 10.78
C LYS A 320 0.01 18.64 10.88
#